data_7b2716dc21e6d97e202cece731e4e98d
#
_entry.id   7b2716dc21e6d97e202cece731e4e98d
#
_cell.length_a   1.000
_cell.length_b   1.000
_cell.length_c   1.000
_cell.angle_alpha   90.00
_cell.angle_beta   90.00
_cell.angle_gamma   90.00
#
_symmetry.space_group_name_H-M   'P 1'
#
loop_
_entity.id
_entity.type
_entity.pdbx_description
1 polymer ?
#
loop_
_entity_poly.entity_id
_entity_poly.type
_entity_poly.pdbx_seq_one_letter_code
_entity_poly.pdbx_strand_id
1 'polypeptide(L)'
;MLKAYKYRIYPNQKQAIAFEQHFGCVRFVYNWALALQNRYYKIFGKSLSRTKIQSQLVKKKKTGKFAWLNEVNSQSLLNALLNVYTAFTNFFKSRAKFPRFKSKKIPQRSYQCPQHCTINFEQGIINLPKIKGIKTVFSREFVGNIKTVTISKTATGKYHASILVDTDSILPTPTTIEPSLTVGIDLGISHLLNLSDGSKFDNPKHLANASQRLSAQQKIFARKQKQSKNHQKQKLAVARIYQKVRNQRLDLHHKITHKLICENQATSYALEDLAVKNMVKNRKLAKAINDVGLGQFVTLLTYKANWHGKNILKVNRFFASSKICSHCHHKLDSLPLSVRNWACPSCQTHHDRDINAASNIRKQALADALGLSVV
;
A
#
# COMPACT_ATOMS: atom_id res chain seq x y z
N MET A 1 5.76 14.09 -13.67
CA MET A 1 5.02 13.43 -12.56
C MET A 1 5.22 11.93 -12.60
N LEU A 2 5.52 11.31 -11.42
CA LEU A 2 5.73 9.86 -11.37
C LEU A 2 4.41 9.11 -11.17
N LYS A 3 4.09 8.19 -12.10
CA LYS A 3 2.95 7.28 -12.01
C LYS A 3 3.39 5.82 -12.10
N ALA A 4 2.75 4.93 -11.35
CA ALA A 4 3.02 3.50 -11.39
C ALA A 4 1.85 2.76 -12.08
N TYR A 5 2.17 2.03 -13.13
CA TYR A 5 1.23 1.21 -13.89
C TYR A 5 1.51 -0.26 -13.65
N LYS A 6 0.50 -1.01 -13.23
CA LYS A 6 0.66 -2.41 -12.88
C LYS A 6 -0.15 -3.30 -13.83
N TYR A 7 0.57 -4.20 -14.51
CA TYR A 7 0.00 -5.11 -15.51
C TYR A 7 0.18 -6.56 -15.12
N ARG A 8 -0.71 -7.41 -15.62
CA ARG A 8 -0.59 -8.84 -15.55
C ARG A 8 0.34 -9.32 -16.66
N ILE A 9 1.36 -10.14 -16.33
CA ILE A 9 2.27 -10.73 -17.30
C ILE A 9 2.17 -12.25 -17.29
N TYR A 10 2.42 -12.87 -18.44
CA TYR A 10 2.26 -14.31 -18.68
C TYR A 10 3.58 -14.89 -19.22
N PRO A 11 4.57 -15.13 -18.34
CA PRO A 11 5.83 -15.68 -18.77
C PRO A 11 5.66 -17.13 -19.22
N ASN A 12 6.38 -17.53 -20.27
CA ASN A 12 6.57 -18.93 -20.62
C ASN A 12 7.48 -19.64 -19.60
N GLN A 13 7.68 -20.95 -19.75
CA GLN A 13 8.45 -21.74 -18.79
C GLN A 13 9.91 -21.24 -18.65
N LYS A 14 10.60 -20.94 -19.77
CA LYS A 14 11.98 -20.43 -19.76
C LYS A 14 12.05 -19.06 -19.05
N GLN A 15 11.12 -18.15 -19.34
CA GLN A 15 11.03 -16.84 -18.69
C GLN A 15 10.70 -16.96 -17.20
N ALA A 16 9.81 -17.90 -16.81
CA ALA A 16 9.47 -18.14 -15.41
C ALA A 16 10.68 -18.65 -14.61
N ILE A 17 11.51 -19.53 -15.18
CA ILE A 17 12.77 -19.99 -14.59
C ILE A 17 13.73 -18.79 -14.41
N ALA A 18 13.91 -17.98 -15.45
CA ALA A 18 14.75 -16.80 -15.38
C ALA A 18 14.28 -15.79 -14.30
N PHE A 19 12.96 -15.62 -14.11
CA PHE A 19 12.43 -14.80 -13.00
C PHE A 19 12.76 -15.39 -11.63
N GLU A 20 12.66 -16.71 -11.45
CA GLU A 20 13.03 -17.36 -10.18
C GLU A 20 14.53 -17.22 -9.87
N GLN A 21 15.39 -17.28 -10.89
CA GLN A 21 16.84 -16.99 -10.76
C GLN A 21 17.05 -15.55 -10.31
N HIS A 22 16.41 -14.55 -10.95
CA HIS A 22 16.50 -13.15 -10.53
C HIS A 22 16.01 -12.94 -9.09
N PHE A 23 14.87 -13.51 -8.68
CA PHE A 23 14.39 -13.45 -7.30
C PHE A 23 15.40 -14.06 -6.31
N GLY A 24 16.03 -15.17 -6.69
CA GLY A 24 17.06 -15.83 -5.89
C GLY A 24 18.31 -14.97 -5.70
N CYS A 25 18.86 -14.48 -6.82
CA CYS A 25 20.07 -13.66 -6.85
C CYS A 25 19.89 -12.33 -6.08
N VAL A 26 18.80 -11.62 -6.33
CA VAL A 26 18.47 -10.35 -5.64
C VAL A 26 18.31 -10.56 -4.13
N ARG A 27 17.66 -11.65 -3.71
CA ARG A 27 17.55 -12.01 -2.29
C ARG A 27 18.91 -12.33 -1.68
N PHE A 28 19.74 -13.09 -2.38
CA PHE A 28 21.09 -13.41 -1.93
C PHE A 28 21.92 -12.14 -1.74
N VAL A 29 21.97 -11.26 -2.75
CA VAL A 29 22.76 -10.03 -2.70
C VAL A 29 22.28 -9.11 -1.58
N TYR A 30 20.95 -8.96 -1.39
CA TYR A 30 20.38 -8.21 -0.28
C TYR A 30 20.85 -8.78 1.07
N ASN A 31 20.73 -10.09 1.27
CA ASN A 31 21.09 -10.74 2.52
C ASN A 31 22.60 -10.69 2.78
N TRP A 32 23.40 -10.91 1.75
CA TRP A 32 24.85 -10.79 1.83
C TRP A 32 25.30 -9.38 2.22
N ALA A 33 24.74 -8.36 1.57
CA ALA A 33 25.06 -6.98 1.88
C ALA A 33 24.62 -6.59 3.30
N LEU A 34 23.45 -7.04 3.74
CA LEU A 34 22.97 -6.83 5.11
C LEU A 34 23.90 -7.50 6.14
N ALA A 35 24.31 -8.75 5.91
CA ALA A 35 25.23 -9.46 6.78
C ALA A 35 26.60 -8.76 6.85
N LEU A 36 27.10 -8.32 5.68
CA LEU A 36 28.38 -7.61 5.58
C LEU A 36 28.33 -6.28 6.36
N GLN A 37 27.25 -5.51 6.19
CA GLN A 37 27.03 -4.24 6.87
C GLN A 37 26.97 -4.44 8.40
N ASN A 38 26.22 -5.43 8.86
CA ASN A 38 26.11 -5.74 10.30
C ASN A 38 27.45 -6.17 10.90
N ARG A 39 28.20 -7.04 10.17
CA ARG A 39 29.52 -7.49 10.61
C ARG A 39 30.52 -6.33 10.68
N TYR A 40 30.55 -5.49 9.65
CA TYR A 40 31.45 -4.34 9.58
C TYR A 40 31.17 -3.34 10.72
N TYR A 41 29.88 -3.05 10.97
CA TYR A 41 29.47 -2.18 12.05
C TYR A 41 29.85 -2.74 13.43
N LYS A 42 29.69 -4.05 13.62
CA LYS A 42 30.07 -4.72 14.89
C LYS A 42 31.58 -4.62 15.18
N ILE A 43 32.42 -4.64 14.14
CA ILE A 43 33.89 -4.60 14.28
C ILE A 43 34.40 -3.16 14.40
N PHE A 44 33.87 -2.25 13.58
CA PHE A 44 34.45 -0.91 13.40
C PHE A 44 33.57 0.24 13.93
N GLY A 45 32.39 -0.03 14.45
CA GLY A 45 31.43 0.99 14.91
C GLY A 45 30.92 1.92 13.80
N LYS A 46 31.25 1.64 12.53
CA LYS A 46 30.95 2.49 11.36
C LYS A 46 30.19 1.70 10.28
N SER A 47 29.39 2.41 9.48
CA SER A 47 28.72 1.80 8.33
C SER A 47 29.67 1.72 7.13
N LEU A 48 29.60 0.61 6.37
CA LEU A 48 30.34 0.46 5.12
C LEU A 48 29.63 1.21 4.00
N SER A 49 30.34 2.02 3.21
CA SER A 49 29.72 2.78 2.11
C SER A 49 29.19 1.86 1.00
N ARG A 50 28.14 2.33 0.30
CA ARG A 50 27.52 1.58 -0.81
C ARG A 50 28.55 1.23 -1.89
N THR A 51 29.43 2.17 -2.24
CA THR A 51 30.48 1.99 -3.25
C THR A 51 31.43 0.83 -2.88
N LYS A 52 31.86 0.77 -1.61
CA LYS A 52 32.72 -0.32 -1.12
C LYS A 52 31.99 -1.69 -1.20
N ILE A 53 30.71 -1.76 -0.85
CA ILE A 53 29.94 -3.01 -0.99
C ILE A 53 29.75 -3.38 -2.47
N GLN A 54 29.50 -2.40 -3.33
CA GLN A 54 29.40 -2.62 -4.78
C GLN A 54 30.71 -3.17 -5.36
N SER A 55 31.87 -2.62 -5.01
CA SER A 55 33.17 -3.13 -5.43
C SER A 55 33.40 -4.57 -4.98
N GLN A 56 33.02 -4.88 -3.73
CA GLN A 56 33.08 -6.26 -3.23
C GLN A 56 32.13 -7.21 -3.98
N LEU A 57 30.94 -6.75 -4.39
CA LEU A 57 30.03 -7.54 -5.22
C LEU A 57 30.65 -7.86 -6.58
N VAL A 58 31.31 -6.89 -7.21
CA VAL A 58 32.02 -7.08 -8.49
C VAL A 58 33.13 -8.12 -8.33
N LYS A 59 33.98 -8.00 -7.30
CA LYS A 59 35.02 -9.01 -6.99
C LYS A 59 34.40 -10.39 -6.75
N LYS A 60 33.34 -10.46 -5.96
CA LYS A 60 32.62 -11.71 -5.66
C LYS A 60 32.07 -12.41 -6.91
N LYS A 61 31.51 -11.66 -7.87
CA LYS A 61 31.02 -12.22 -9.16
C LYS A 61 32.11 -12.84 -10.03
N LYS A 62 33.37 -12.43 -9.85
CA LYS A 62 34.52 -12.98 -10.57
C LYS A 62 34.98 -14.33 -10.00
N THR A 63 34.61 -14.67 -8.76
CA THR A 63 34.97 -15.95 -8.16
C THR A 63 34.04 -17.05 -8.67
N GLY A 64 34.57 -18.25 -9.01
CA GLY A 64 33.81 -19.37 -9.54
C GLY A 64 32.59 -19.75 -8.70
N LYS A 65 32.74 -19.71 -7.36
CA LYS A 65 31.65 -20.01 -6.41
C LYS A 65 30.40 -19.13 -6.59
N PHE A 66 30.53 -17.91 -7.14
CA PHE A 66 29.43 -16.94 -7.30
C PHE A 66 29.23 -16.53 -8.76
N ALA A 67 29.79 -17.24 -9.71
CA ALA A 67 29.65 -17.00 -11.16
C ALA A 67 28.18 -16.93 -11.63
N TRP A 68 27.30 -17.70 -10.99
CA TRP A 68 25.85 -17.70 -11.24
C TRP A 68 25.17 -16.34 -11.06
N LEU A 69 25.78 -15.38 -10.33
CA LEU A 69 25.29 -13.99 -10.25
C LEU A 69 25.41 -13.24 -11.60
N ASN A 70 26.20 -13.73 -12.55
CA ASN A 70 26.32 -13.15 -13.89
C ASN A 70 25.18 -13.57 -14.83
N GLU A 71 24.43 -14.61 -14.49
CA GLU A 71 23.27 -15.07 -15.26
C GLU A 71 22.11 -14.06 -15.25
N VAL A 72 22.04 -13.21 -14.23
CA VAL A 72 20.97 -12.24 -14.04
C VAL A 72 21.43 -10.80 -14.38
N ASN A 73 20.45 -9.90 -14.53
CA ASN A 73 20.73 -8.50 -14.78
C ASN A 73 21.52 -7.87 -13.61
N SER A 74 22.70 -7.34 -13.90
CA SER A 74 23.58 -6.69 -12.92
C SER A 74 22.92 -5.47 -12.24
N GLN A 75 22.15 -4.68 -12.97
CA GLN A 75 21.44 -3.51 -12.41
C GLN A 75 20.40 -3.90 -11.35
N SER A 76 19.76 -5.06 -11.52
CA SER A 76 18.85 -5.61 -10.51
C SER A 76 19.58 -6.01 -9.22
N LEU A 77 20.84 -6.46 -9.32
CA LEU A 77 21.67 -6.75 -8.16
C LEU A 77 22.12 -5.47 -7.45
N LEU A 78 22.52 -4.43 -8.21
CA LEU A 78 22.86 -3.12 -7.66
C LEU A 78 21.66 -2.47 -6.95
N ASN A 79 20.47 -2.64 -7.50
CA ASN A 79 19.24 -2.17 -6.86
C ASN A 79 18.95 -2.93 -5.55
N ALA A 80 19.32 -4.20 -5.44
CA ALA A 80 19.24 -4.92 -4.17
C ALA A 80 20.14 -4.31 -3.09
N LEU A 81 21.32 -3.81 -3.44
CA LEU A 81 22.19 -3.05 -2.53
C LEU A 81 21.53 -1.75 -2.11
N LEU A 82 20.99 -0.98 -3.06
CA LEU A 82 20.27 0.25 -2.77
C LEU A 82 19.12 0.01 -1.78
N ASN A 83 18.38 -1.10 -1.94
CA ASN A 83 17.30 -1.48 -1.04
C ASN A 83 17.77 -1.75 0.40
N VAL A 84 19.00 -2.23 0.61
CA VAL A 84 19.60 -2.37 1.96
C VAL A 84 19.81 -1.00 2.58
N TYR A 85 20.39 -0.07 1.83
CA TYR A 85 20.62 1.31 2.31
C TYR A 85 19.32 2.03 2.62
N THR A 86 18.33 1.94 1.73
CA THR A 86 17.00 2.49 1.96
C THR A 86 16.35 1.91 3.23
N ALA A 87 16.55 0.61 3.49
CA ALA A 87 16.02 -0.03 4.69
C ALA A 87 16.68 0.53 5.98
N PHE A 88 18.00 0.76 5.96
CA PHE A 88 18.70 1.42 7.08
C PHE A 88 18.29 2.89 7.23
N THR A 89 18.19 3.65 6.12
CA THR A 89 17.69 5.03 6.16
C THR A 89 16.31 5.12 6.79
N ASN A 90 15.40 4.21 6.43
CA ASN A 90 14.07 4.17 7.00
C ASN A 90 14.08 3.77 8.50
N PHE A 91 15.01 2.92 8.91
CA PHE A 91 15.20 2.57 10.31
C PHE A 91 15.68 3.77 11.13
N PHE A 92 16.73 4.46 10.70
CA PHE A 92 17.24 5.64 11.41
C PHE A 92 16.26 6.81 11.43
N LYS A 93 15.41 6.93 10.40
CA LYS A 93 14.31 7.92 10.38
C LYS A 93 13.06 7.44 11.15
N SER A 94 13.14 6.37 11.93
CA SER A 94 12.02 5.78 12.68
C SER A 94 10.78 5.41 11.84
N ARG A 95 10.96 5.31 10.50
CA ARG A 95 9.88 4.94 9.57
C ARG A 95 9.65 3.43 9.50
N ALA A 96 10.68 2.64 9.81
CA ALA A 96 10.65 1.17 9.78
C ALA A 96 11.47 0.56 10.93
N LYS A 97 11.23 -0.73 11.21
CA LYS A 97 12.08 -1.50 12.13
C LYS A 97 13.41 -1.85 11.47
N PHE A 98 14.37 -2.31 12.28
CA PHE A 98 15.68 -2.77 11.83
C PHE A 98 15.57 -3.75 10.64
N PRO A 99 16.43 -3.62 9.61
CA PRO A 99 16.39 -4.48 8.42
C PRO A 99 16.51 -5.96 8.75
N ARG A 100 15.67 -6.79 8.11
CA ARG A 100 15.66 -8.24 8.32
C ARG A 100 16.11 -8.99 7.08
N PHE A 101 16.72 -10.17 7.28
CA PHE A 101 17.03 -11.08 6.19
C PHE A 101 15.77 -11.53 5.45
N LYS A 102 15.86 -11.57 4.12
CA LYS A 102 14.78 -12.05 3.25
C LYS A 102 14.79 -13.58 3.19
N SER A 103 13.62 -14.20 3.36
CA SER A 103 13.46 -15.65 3.34
C SER A 103 12.87 -16.16 2.03
N LYS A 104 13.33 -17.34 1.55
CA LYS A 104 12.70 -18.08 0.44
C LYS A 104 11.28 -18.56 0.79
N LYS A 105 10.98 -18.72 2.08
CA LYS A 105 9.66 -19.16 2.57
C LYS A 105 8.55 -18.13 2.32
N ILE A 106 8.90 -16.82 2.16
CA ILE A 106 7.95 -15.77 1.82
C ILE A 106 7.50 -15.98 0.37
N PRO A 107 6.21 -16.22 0.12
CA PRO A 107 5.72 -16.57 -1.22
C PRO A 107 5.71 -15.39 -2.20
N GLN A 108 5.59 -14.16 -1.69
CA GLN A 108 5.65 -12.95 -2.51
C GLN A 108 7.10 -12.58 -2.76
N ARG A 109 7.45 -12.48 -4.04
CA ARG A 109 8.82 -12.20 -4.48
C ARG A 109 8.79 -11.06 -5.49
N SER A 110 9.83 -10.23 -5.50
CA SER A 110 9.99 -9.17 -6.47
C SER A 110 11.45 -8.81 -6.69
N TYR A 111 11.74 -8.27 -7.87
CA TYR A 111 13.00 -7.60 -8.19
C TYR A 111 12.73 -6.41 -9.11
N GLN A 112 13.68 -5.50 -9.19
CA GLN A 112 13.57 -4.26 -9.94
C GLN A 112 14.58 -4.24 -11.10
N CYS A 113 14.12 -3.77 -12.26
CA CYS A 113 14.93 -3.47 -13.43
C CYS A 113 14.87 -1.96 -13.68
N PRO A 114 15.91 -1.20 -13.29
CA PRO A 114 15.88 0.27 -13.41
C PRO A 114 16.18 0.78 -14.82
N GLN A 115 16.74 -0.05 -15.71
CA GLN A 115 17.21 0.38 -17.03
C GLN A 115 16.98 -0.69 -18.10
N HIS A 116 17.01 -0.25 -19.38
CA HIS A 116 16.93 -1.12 -20.56
C HIS A 116 15.67 -1.98 -20.62
N CYS A 117 14.54 -1.44 -20.16
CA CYS A 117 13.23 -2.05 -20.28
C CYS A 117 12.47 -1.36 -21.43
N THR A 118 11.88 -2.14 -22.32
CA THR A 118 11.05 -1.61 -23.42
C THR A 118 9.67 -2.25 -23.40
N ILE A 119 8.69 -1.50 -23.90
CA ILE A 119 7.29 -1.92 -23.95
C ILE A 119 6.79 -1.71 -25.38
N ASN A 120 6.09 -2.70 -25.88
CA ASN A 120 5.31 -2.60 -27.10
C ASN A 120 3.84 -2.87 -26.75
N PHE A 121 3.01 -1.84 -26.81
CA PHE A 121 1.59 -1.94 -26.48
C PHE A 121 0.81 -2.71 -27.54
N GLU A 122 1.10 -2.51 -28.82
CA GLU A 122 0.43 -3.17 -29.95
C GLU A 122 0.63 -4.69 -29.90
N GLN A 123 1.86 -5.13 -29.67
CA GLN A 123 2.19 -6.55 -29.56
C GLN A 123 1.88 -7.16 -28.19
N GLY A 124 1.53 -6.34 -27.21
CA GLY A 124 1.29 -6.82 -25.86
C GLY A 124 2.55 -7.39 -25.17
N ILE A 125 3.73 -6.78 -25.39
CA ILE A 125 5.02 -7.34 -24.98
C ILE A 125 5.80 -6.37 -24.08
N ILE A 126 6.43 -6.93 -23.04
CA ILE A 126 7.47 -6.26 -22.25
C ILE A 126 8.80 -6.98 -22.48
N ASN A 127 9.85 -6.20 -22.75
CA ASN A 127 11.23 -6.68 -22.79
C ASN A 127 12.00 -6.17 -21.58
N LEU A 128 12.70 -7.07 -20.93
CA LEU A 128 13.61 -6.79 -19.83
C LEU A 128 15.03 -7.21 -20.22
N PRO A 129 16.07 -6.67 -19.57
CA PRO A 129 17.42 -7.18 -19.72
C PRO A 129 17.47 -8.70 -19.47
N LYS A 130 18.01 -9.44 -20.41
CA LYS A 130 18.12 -10.93 -20.42
C LYS A 130 16.80 -11.70 -20.54
N ILE A 131 15.63 -11.05 -20.55
CA ILE A 131 14.32 -11.72 -20.68
C ILE A 131 13.46 -10.92 -21.67
N LYS A 132 13.35 -11.40 -22.89
CA LYS A 132 12.62 -10.74 -23.99
C LYS A 132 11.25 -11.39 -24.22
N GLY A 133 10.36 -10.68 -24.90
CA GLY A 133 9.10 -11.22 -25.40
C GLY A 133 8.10 -11.63 -24.31
N ILE A 134 8.01 -10.91 -23.20
CA ILE A 134 7.11 -11.27 -22.08
C ILE A 134 5.69 -10.84 -22.44
N LYS A 135 4.80 -11.79 -22.67
CA LYS A 135 3.38 -11.53 -22.96
C LYS A 135 2.71 -10.81 -21.78
N THR A 136 2.07 -9.68 -22.10
CA THR A 136 1.49 -8.77 -21.11
C THR A 136 0.09 -8.36 -21.54
N VAL A 137 -0.83 -8.26 -20.59
CA VAL A 137 -2.16 -7.65 -20.82
C VAL A 137 -2.11 -6.22 -20.31
N PHE A 138 -2.13 -5.27 -21.25
CA PHE A 138 -2.18 -3.85 -20.96
C PHE A 138 -3.65 -3.42 -20.84
N SER A 139 -4.08 -3.09 -19.63
CA SER A 139 -5.43 -2.59 -19.35
C SER A 139 -5.58 -1.09 -19.71
N ARG A 140 -4.48 -0.40 -19.90
CA ARG A 140 -4.37 1.02 -20.28
C ARG A 140 -2.95 1.28 -20.78
N GLU A 141 -2.83 2.24 -21.65
CA GLU A 141 -1.54 2.74 -22.13
C GLU A 141 -1.03 3.87 -21.26
N PHE A 142 0.22 4.22 -21.43
CA PHE A 142 0.81 5.40 -20.81
C PHE A 142 1.80 6.06 -21.78
N VAL A 143 1.99 7.35 -21.61
CA VAL A 143 3.02 8.13 -22.28
C VAL A 143 4.02 8.59 -21.21
N GLY A 144 5.31 8.61 -21.57
CA GLY A 144 6.39 9.08 -20.69
C GLY A 144 7.57 8.13 -20.60
N ASN A 145 8.53 8.52 -19.79
CA ASN A 145 9.82 7.84 -19.65
C ASN A 145 9.78 6.73 -18.57
N ILE A 146 10.13 5.50 -18.94
CA ILE A 146 10.20 4.38 -18.00
C ILE A 146 11.40 4.57 -17.08
N LYS A 147 11.15 4.71 -15.77
CA LYS A 147 12.21 4.80 -14.74
C LYS A 147 12.59 3.44 -14.17
N THR A 148 11.63 2.60 -13.88
CA THR A 148 11.88 1.27 -13.28
C THR A 148 10.73 0.32 -13.56
N VAL A 149 11.06 -0.92 -13.91
CA VAL A 149 10.10 -2.02 -13.98
C VAL A 149 10.31 -2.97 -12.80
N THR A 150 9.29 -3.16 -11.97
CA THR A 150 9.30 -4.11 -10.87
C THR A 150 8.52 -5.37 -11.25
N ILE A 151 9.23 -6.49 -11.37
CA ILE A 151 8.59 -7.79 -11.58
C ILE A 151 8.28 -8.42 -10.23
N SER A 152 7.06 -8.92 -10.10
CA SER A 152 6.61 -9.56 -8.86
C SER A 152 5.84 -10.84 -9.13
N LYS A 153 5.98 -11.82 -8.22
CA LYS A 153 5.20 -13.06 -8.18
C LYS A 153 4.37 -13.09 -6.92
N THR A 154 3.07 -13.34 -7.07
CA THR A 154 2.14 -13.48 -5.95
C THR A 154 2.24 -14.87 -5.30
N ALA A 155 1.64 -15.03 -4.12
CA ALA A 155 1.51 -16.32 -3.45
C ALA A 155 0.69 -17.34 -4.26
N THR A 156 -0.13 -16.87 -5.20
CA THR A 156 -0.93 -17.70 -6.12
C THR A 156 -0.21 -18.03 -7.42
N GLY A 157 1.08 -17.71 -7.54
CA GLY A 157 1.89 -17.96 -8.72
C GLY A 157 1.70 -16.98 -9.87
N LYS A 158 0.88 -15.95 -9.69
CA LYS A 158 0.64 -14.94 -10.73
C LYS A 158 1.78 -13.93 -10.79
N TYR A 159 2.21 -13.56 -12.01
CA TYR A 159 3.24 -12.56 -12.25
C TYR A 159 2.65 -11.21 -12.64
N HIS A 160 3.30 -10.14 -12.21
CA HIS A 160 2.93 -8.76 -12.55
C HIS A 160 4.19 -7.94 -12.81
N ALA A 161 4.07 -7.00 -13.75
CA ALA A 161 5.01 -5.92 -13.94
C ALA A 161 4.38 -4.62 -13.41
N SER A 162 5.08 -3.94 -12.51
CA SER A 162 4.73 -2.58 -12.08
C SER A 162 5.77 -1.64 -12.68
N ILE A 163 5.34 -0.75 -13.54
CA ILE A 163 6.17 0.14 -14.34
C ILE A 163 6.04 1.53 -13.75
N LEU A 164 7.12 2.07 -13.26
CA LEU A 164 7.22 3.45 -12.82
C LEU A 164 7.58 4.31 -14.02
N VAL A 165 6.71 5.24 -14.36
CA VAL A 165 6.83 6.13 -15.51
C VAL A 165 6.89 7.57 -15.02
N ASP A 166 7.80 8.33 -15.58
CA ASP A 166 7.75 9.78 -15.52
C ASP A 166 6.94 10.26 -16.72
N THR A 167 5.79 10.82 -16.44
CA THR A 167 4.87 11.27 -17.49
C THR A 167 5.18 12.68 -18.01
N ASP A 168 6.27 13.28 -17.55
CA ASP A 168 6.68 14.66 -17.84
C ASP A 168 5.59 15.72 -17.54
N SER A 169 4.43 15.28 -17.06
CA SER A 169 3.36 16.17 -16.63
C SER A 169 3.72 16.81 -15.28
N ILE A 170 3.41 18.09 -15.16
CA ILE A 170 3.54 18.82 -13.89
C ILE A 170 2.38 18.42 -12.98
N LEU A 171 2.63 18.24 -11.69
CA LEU A 171 1.54 18.08 -10.72
C LEU A 171 0.71 19.37 -10.71
N PRO A 172 -0.63 19.29 -10.79
CA PRO A 172 -1.45 20.48 -10.66
C PRO A 172 -1.20 21.13 -9.29
N THR A 173 -1.19 22.46 -9.28
CA THR A 173 -1.15 23.21 -8.03
C THR A 173 -2.41 22.91 -7.23
N PRO A 174 -2.30 22.75 -5.90
CA PRO A 174 -3.48 22.57 -5.06
C PRO A 174 -4.47 23.72 -5.24
N THR A 175 -5.73 23.39 -5.36
CA THR A 175 -6.82 24.39 -5.44
C THR A 175 -6.94 25.17 -4.13
N THR A 176 -7.49 26.37 -4.19
CA THR A 176 -7.85 27.13 -2.99
C THR A 176 -8.82 26.33 -2.11
N ILE A 177 -8.63 26.42 -0.79
CA ILE A 177 -9.52 25.76 0.17
C ILE A 177 -10.77 26.61 0.35
N GLU A 178 -11.89 26.09 -0.14
CA GLU A 178 -13.19 26.74 -0.03
C GLU A 178 -14.10 25.94 0.92
N PRO A 179 -14.72 26.61 1.91
CA PRO A 179 -15.64 25.95 2.84
C PRO A 179 -16.78 25.20 2.14
N SER A 180 -17.39 25.80 1.12
CA SER A 180 -18.50 25.20 0.35
C SER A 180 -18.11 23.94 -0.41
N LEU A 181 -16.86 23.87 -0.90
CA LEU A 181 -16.29 22.76 -1.67
C LEU A 181 -15.41 21.82 -0.83
N THR A 182 -15.57 21.86 0.51
CA THR A 182 -14.87 20.97 1.43
C THR A 182 -15.80 19.92 1.99
N VAL A 183 -15.42 18.64 1.90
CA VAL A 183 -16.17 17.49 2.42
C VAL A 183 -15.43 16.86 3.59
N GLY A 184 -16.10 16.71 4.73
CA GLY A 184 -15.60 15.96 5.89
C GLY A 184 -15.86 14.47 5.71
N ILE A 185 -14.90 13.64 6.10
CA ILE A 185 -14.94 12.19 6.00
C ILE A 185 -14.66 11.57 7.36
N ASP A 186 -15.65 10.87 7.92
CA ASP A 186 -15.46 9.94 9.03
C ASP A 186 -15.22 8.52 8.50
N LEU A 187 -14.10 7.91 8.91
CA LEU A 187 -13.67 6.59 8.48
C LEU A 187 -14.10 5.52 9.48
N GLY A 188 -15.04 4.67 9.10
CA GLY A 188 -15.68 3.70 9.99
C GLY A 188 -15.41 2.22 9.67
N ILE A 189 -15.92 1.36 10.56
CA ILE A 189 -15.92 -0.11 10.39
C ILE A 189 -17.29 -0.59 9.93
N SER A 190 -18.37 0.03 10.38
CA SER A 190 -19.76 -0.29 9.98
C SER A 190 -20.00 0.14 8.53
N HIS A 191 -19.86 1.40 8.26
CA HIS A 191 -19.71 1.99 6.95
C HIS A 191 -18.22 2.30 6.73
N LEU A 192 -17.74 2.18 5.51
CA LEU A 192 -16.34 2.52 5.19
C LEU A 192 -16.11 4.02 5.33
N LEU A 193 -17.07 4.83 4.86
CA LEU A 193 -17.06 6.29 4.93
C LEU A 193 -18.44 6.80 5.30
N ASN A 194 -18.46 7.85 6.11
CA ASN A 194 -19.60 8.73 6.30
C ASN A 194 -19.15 10.14 5.93
N LEU A 195 -19.90 10.83 5.08
CA LEU A 195 -19.56 12.15 4.58
C LEU A 195 -20.39 13.21 5.27
N SER A 196 -19.86 14.44 5.33
CA SER A 196 -20.55 15.59 5.92
C SER A 196 -21.78 16.05 5.15
N ASP A 197 -21.97 15.56 3.91
CA ASP A 197 -23.18 15.78 3.10
C ASP A 197 -24.30 14.76 3.39
N GLY A 198 -24.09 13.84 4.35
CA GLY A 198 -25.03 12.78 4.68
C GLY A 198 -24.84 11.46 3.92
N SER A 199 -24.00 11.44 2.91
CA SER A 199 -23.73 10.25 2.12
C SER A 199 -22.96 9.20 2.92
N LYS A 200 -23.29 7.92 2.73
CA LYS A 200 -22.61 6.80 3.37
C LYS A 200 -22.14 5.77 2.33
N PHE A 201 -20.96 5.20 2.56
CA PHE A 201 -20.44 4.10 1.75
C PHE A 201 -20.28 2.87 2.62
N ASP A 202 -20.99 1.81 2.27
CA ASP A 202 -21.00 0.57 3.03
C ASP A 202 -19.66 -0.16 3.05
N ASN A 203 -19.45 -0.90 4.14
CA ASN A 203 -18.35 -1.84 4.25
C ASN A 203 -18.86 -3.27 3.94
N PRO A 204 -18.51 -3.87 2.79
CA PRO A 204 -18.96 -5.22 2.39
C PRO A 204 -18.35 -6.35 3.23
N LYS A 205 -17.45 -6.06 4.19
CA LYS A 205 -16.85 -7.03 5.12
C LYS A 205 -16.29 -8.28 4.41
N HIS A 206 -15.52 -8.08 3.35
CA HIS A 206 -15.05 -9.13 2.44
C HIS A 206 -14.33 -10.29 3.13
N LEU A 207 -13.50 -10.02 4.16
CA LEU A 207 -12.81 -11.05 4.91
C LEU A 207 -13.79 -11.79 5.85
N ALA A 208 -14.71 -11.06 6.49
CA ALA A 208 -15.71 -11.66 7.35
C ALA A 208 -16.58 -12.66 6.55
N ASN A 209 -17.06 -12.27 5.37
CA ASN A 209 -17.84 -13.11 4.47
C ASN A 209 -17.06 -14.34 3.96
N ALA A 210 -15.73 -14.20 3.80
CA ALA A 210 -14.86 -15.31 3.41
C ALA A 210 -14.40 -16.19 4.59
N SER A 211 -14.68 -15.79 5.84
CA SER A 211 -14.02 -16.35 7.05
C SER A 211 -14.32 -17.84 7.27
N GLN A 212 -15.56 -18.28 7.06
CA GLN A 212 -15.95 -19.69 7.23
C GLN A 212 -15.18 -20.59 6.25
N ARG A 213 -15.20 -20.23 4.95
CA ARG A 213 -14.45 -20.94 3.91
C ARG A 213 -12.95 -20.92 4.17
N LEU A 214 -12.41 -19.76 4.60
CA LEU A 214 -10.99 -19.62 4.92
C LEU A 214 -10.59 -20.53 6.08
N SER A 215 -11.37 -20.56 7.16
CA SER A 215 -11.14 -21.41 8.33
C SER A 215 -11.14 -22.90 7.95
N ALA A 216 -12.12 -23.35 7.17
CA ALA A 216 -12.17 -24.74 6.68
C ALA A 216 -10.91 -25.11 5.87
N GLN A 217 -10.49 -24.25 4.91
CA GLN A 217 -9.29 -24.49 4.11
C GLN A 217 -8.00 -24.43 4.94
N GLN A 218 -7.95 -23.60 5.96
CA GLN A 218 -6.79 -23.53 6.89
C GLN A 218 -6.72 -24.79 7.78
N LYS A 219 -7.85 -25.31 8.28
CA LYS A 219 -7.89 -26.59 9.01
C LYS A 219 -7.37 -27.75 8.16
N ILE A 220 -7.81 -27.84 6.89
CA ILE A 220 -7.29 -28.84 5.95
C ILE A 220 -5.79 -28.65 5.71
N PHE A 221 -5.33 -27.40 5.52
CA PHE A 221 -3.93 -27.07 5.32
C PHE A 221 -3.05 -27.48 6.50
N ALA A 222 -3.51 -27.23 7.74
CA ALA A 222 -2.76 -27.57 8.96
C ALA A 222 -2.54 -29.09 9.13
N ARG A 223 -3.47 -29.91 8.64
CA ARG A 223 -3.39 -31.37 8.71
C ARG A 223 -2.49 -32.01 7.64
N LYS A 224 -2.06 -31.25 6.62
CA LYS A 224 -1.22 -31.81 5.54
C LYS A 224 0.23 -31.88 5.96
N GLN A 225 0.90 -32.99 5.60
CA GLN A 225 2.33 -33.14 5.82
C GLN A 225 3.09 -32.01 5.15
N LYS A 226 3.92 -31.31 5.91
CA LYS A 226 4.73 -30.18 5.43
C LYS A 226 5.60 -30.61 4.25
N GLN A 227 5.68 -29.72 3.24
CA GLN A 227 6.45 -29.89 1.99
C GLN A 227 5.88 -30.92 0.99
N SER A 228 4.87 -31.70 1.33
CA SER A 228 4.21 -32.61 0.37
C SER A 228 3.54 -31.84 -0.77
N LYS A 229 3.31 -32.51 -1.91
CA LYS A 229 2.55 -31.95 -3.05
C LYS A 229 1.15 -31.50 -2.61
N ASN A 230 0.48 -32.29 -1.76
CA ASN A 230 -0.85 -31.95 -1.24
C ASN A 230 -0.83 -30.73 -0.31
N HIS A 231 0.21 -30.55 0.52
CA HIS A 231 0.40 -29.36 1.32
C HIS A 231 0.57 -28.11 0.43
N GLN A 232 1.36 -28.22 -0.65
CA GLN A 232 1.54 -27.10 -1.59
C GLN A 232 0.24 -26.75 -2.34
N LYS A 233 -0.52 -27.76 -2.78
CA LYS A 233 -1.84 -27.57 -3.40
C LYS A 233 -2.80 -26.87 -2.45
N GLN A 234 -2.86 -27.30 -1.19
CA GLN A 234 -3.74 -26.69 -0.18
C GLN A 234 -3.30 -25.27 0.19
N LYS A 235 -2.01 -25.01 0.30
CA LYS A 235 -1.45 -23.66 0.48
C LYS A 235 -1.92 -22.71 -0.62
N LEU A 236 -1.97 -23.18 -1.86
CA LEU A 236 -2.45 -22.40 -3.00
C LEU A 236 -3.97 -22.10 -2.88
N ALA A 237 -4.77 -23.06 -2.41
CA ALA A 237 -6.20 -22.87 -2.19
C ALA A 237 -6.46 -21.74 -1.17
N VAL A 238 -5.76 -21.77 -0.02
CA VAL A 238 -5.81 -20.71 0.99
C VAL A 238 -5.36 -19.36 0.41
N ALA A 239 -4.24 -19.34 -0.34
CA ALA A 239 -3.73 -18.12 -0.97
C ALA A 239 -4.72 -17.49 -1.96
N ARG A 240 -5.50 -18.31 -2.70
CA ARG A 240 -6.53 -17.85 -3.64
C ARG A 240 -7.67 -17.12 -2.92
N ILE A 241 -8.09 -17.58 -1.74
CA ILE A 241 -9.13 -16.92 -0.94
C ILE A 241 -8.64 -15.54 -0.50
N TYR A 242 -7.44 -15.46 0.08
CA TYR A 242 -6.85 -14.16 0.46
C TYR A 242 -6.67 -13.21 -0.74
N GLN A 243 -6.30 -13.75 -1.91
CA GLN A 243 -6.19 -12.93 -3.12
C GLN A 243 -7.55 -12.38 -3.56
N LYS A 244 -8.63 -13.18 -3.50
CA LYS A 244 -9.98 -12.72 -3.84
C LYS A 244 -10.39 -11.57 -2.91
N VAL A 245 -10.30 -11.75 -1.59
CA VAL A 245 -10.63 -10.73 -0.59
C VAL A 245 -9.82 -9.44 -0.82
N ARG A 246 -8.50 -9.56 -1.03
CA ARG A 246 -7.65 -8.41 -1.31
C ARG A 246 -8.07 -7.66 -2.58
N ASN A 247 -8.39 -8.39 -3.64
CA ASN A 247 -8.77 -7.78 -4.92
C ASN A 247 -10.12 -7.08 -4.81
N GLN A 248 -11.12 -7.69 -4.16
CA GLN A 248 -12.43 -7.10 -3.93
C GLN A 248 -12.33 -5.79 -3.12
N ARG A 249 -11.53 -5.79 -2.05
CA ARG A 249 -11.28 -4.59 -1.25
C ARG A 249 -10.59 -3.49 -2.06
N LEU A 250 -9.56 -3.87 -2.83
CA LEU A 250 -8.83 -2.91 -3.65
C LEU A 250 -9.72 -2.29 -4.74
N ASP A 251 -10.56 -3.08 -5.38
CA ASP A 251 -11.53 -2.62 -6.38
C ASP A 251 -12.52 -1.62 -5.76
N LEU A 252 -13.10 -1.96 -4.60
CA LEU A 252 -13.98 -1.07 -3.85
C LEU A 252 -13.31 0.27 -3.54
N HIS A 253 -12.09 0.21 -2.97
CA HIS A 253 -11.35 1.43 -2.63
C HIS A 253 -11.05 2.28 -3.86
N HIS A 254 -10.69 1.66 -4.99
CA HIS A 254 -10.46 2.39 -6.23
C HIS A 254 -11.72 3.05 -6.79
N LYS A 255 -12.88 2.37 -6.72
CA LYS A 255 -14.17 2.91 -7.14
C LYS A 255 -14.59 4.09 -6.28
N ILE A 256 -14.58 3.94 -4.95
CA ILE A 256 -14.96 5.01 -4.05
C ILE A 256 -14.01 6.22 -4.16
N THR A 257 -12.70 5.99 -4.16
CA THR A 257 -11.75 7.11 -4.33
C THR A 257 -11.80 7.74 -5.72
N HIS A 258 -12.25 7.03 -6.76
CA HIS A 258 -12.53 7.61 -8.06
C HIS A 258 -13.77 8.49 -8.00
N LYS A 259 -14.85 7.99 -7.42
CA LYS A 259 -16.10 8.75 -7.24
C LYS A 259 -15.86 10.05 -6.49
N LEU A 260 -15.11 10.01 -5.37
CA LEU A 260 -14.79 11.20 -4.58
C LEU A 260 -13.92 12.21 -5.37
N ILE A 261 -12.91 11.73 -6.08
CA ILE A 261 -11.93 12.63 -6.69
C ILE A 261 -12.34 13.09 -8.09
N CYS A 262 -12.94 12.23 -8.90
CA CYS A 262 -13.20 12.51 -10.32
C CYS A 262 -14.66 12.90 -10.60
N GLU A 263 -15.61 12.40 -9.81
CA GLU A 263 -17.04 12.60 -10.05
C GLU A 263 -17.67 13.63 -9.06
N ASN A 264 -16.98 13.99 -7.98
CA ASN A 264 -17.46 14.95 -6.99
C ASN A 264 -16.80 16.33 -7.23
N GLN A 265 -17.58 17.39 -7.07
CA GLN A 265 -17.13 18.78 -7.25
C GLN A 265 -16.21 19.26 -6.11
N ALA A 266 -16.20 18.61 -4.95
CA ALA A 266 -15.36 18.98 -3.82
C ALA A 266 -13.89 19.12 -4.22
N THR A 267 -13.25 20.19 -3.77
CA THR A 267 -11.82 20.49 -3.96
C THR A 267 -10.97 20.07 -2.77
N SER A 268 -11.59 19.90 -1.62
CA SER A 268 -10.91 19.55 -0.38
C SER A 268 -11.63 18.44 0.39
N TYR A 269 -10.85 17.53 0.98
CA TYR A 269 -11.35 16.42 1.80
C TYR A 269 -10.69 16.46 3.17
N ALA A 270 -11.49 16.58 4.22
CA ALA A 270 -11.06 16.58 5.60
C ALA A 270 -11.23 15.20 6.23
N LEU A 271 -10.21 14.66 6.89
CA LEU A 271 -10.25 13.36 7.56
C LEU A 271 -9.37 13.33 8.81
N GLU A 272 -9.66 12.44 9.75
CA GLU A 272 -8.82 12.23 10.93
C GLU A 272 -7.47 11.63 10.57
N ASP A 273 -6.39 12.02 11.29
CA ASP A 273 -5.08 11.36 11.20
C ASP A 273 -5.08 10.05 11.99
N LEU A 274 -5.69 9.02 11.43
CA LEU A 274 -5.84 7.73 12.10
C LEU A 274 -4.51 7.00 12.29
N ALA A 275 -4.17 6.69 13.54
CA ALA A 275 -3.06 5.81 13.87
C ALA A 275 -3.42 4.33 13.67
N VAL A 276 -3.71 3.91 12.43
CA VAL A 276 -4.17 2.55 12.10
C VAL A 276 -3.27 1.47 12.71
N LYS A 277 -1.94 1.68 12.76
CA LYS A 277 -1.00 0.75 13.41
C LYS A 277 -1.28 0.54 14.89
N ASN A 278 -1.77 1.56 15.59
CA ASN A 278 -2.14 1.46 17.01
C ASN A 278 -3.54 0.83 17.16
N MET A 279 -4.47 1.19 16.28
CA MET A 279 -5.82 0.63 16.30
C MET A 279 -5.84 -0.90 16.16
N VAL A 280 -4.96 -1.47 15.32
CA VAL A 280 -4.86 -2.95 15.15
C VAL A 280 -4.22 -3.67 16.34
N LYS A 281 -3.71 -2.97 17.35
CA LYS A 281 -3.28 -3.59 18.61
C LYS A 281 -4.47 -4.04 19.47
N ASN A 282 -5.63 -3.42 19.29
CA ASN A 282 -6.88 -3.85 19.91
C ASN A 282 -7.33 -5.18 19.28
N ARG A 283 -7.17 -6.29 20.03
CA ARG A 283 -7.47 -7.65 19.54
C ARG A 283 -8.91 -7.84 19.10
N LYS A 284 -9.88 -7.16 19.73
CA LYS A 284 -11.30 -7.25 19.40
C LYS A 284 -11.62 -6.60 18.04
N LEU A 285 -10.96 -5.50 17.71
CA LEU A 285 -11.21 -4.72 16.49
C LEU A 285 -10.21 -5.02 15.35
N ALA A 286 -9.05 -5.62 15.65
CA ALA A 286 -7.96 -5.82 14.68
C ALA A 286 -8.41 -6.52 13.39
N LYS A 287 -9.28 -7.54 13.50
CA LYS A 287 -9.79 -8.27 12.32
C LYS A 287 -10.65 -7.36 11.44
N ALA A 288 -11.56 -6.59 12.04
CA ALA A 288 -12.45 -5.67 11.31
C ALA A 288 -11.66 -4.50 10.69
N ILE A 289 -10.75 -3.89 11.43
CA ILE A 289 -9.88 -2.81 10.92
C ILE A 289 -9.02 -3.28 9.74
N ASN A 290 -8.45 -4.48 9.83
CA ASN A 290 -7.71 -5.08 8.72
C ASN A 290 -8.59 -5.46 7.54
N ASP A 291 -9.86 -5.83 7.77
CA ASP A 291 -10.81 -6.12 6.69
C ASP A 291 -11.17 -4.86 5.91
N VAL A 292 -11.48 -3.78 6.59
CA VAL A 292 -11.75 -2.47 5.96
C VAL A 292 -10.54 -1.94 5.21
N GLY A 293 -9.35 -2.02 5.80
CA GLY A 293 -8.10 -1.58 5.18
C GLY A 293 -7.95 -0.05 5.09
N LEU A 294 -8.36 0.68 6.15
CA LEU A 294 -8.37 2.15 6.23
C LEU A 294 -7.09 2.81 5.74
N GLY A 295 -5.92 2.34 6.16
CA GLY A 295 -4.64 2.91 5.73
C GLY A 295 -4.40 2.81 4.22
N GLN A 296 -4.90 1.75 3.56
CA GLN A 296 -4.84 1.63 2.10
C GLN A 296 -5.77 2.63 1.43
N PHE A 297 -6.98 2.80 1.97
CA PHE A 297 -7.94 3.77 1.47
C PHE A 297 -7.39 5.20 1.51
N VAL A 298 -6.88 5.63 2.66
CA VAL A 298 -6.27 6.96 2.83
C VAL A 298 -5.10 7.17 1.86
N THR A 299 -4.25 6.15 1.66
CA THR A 299 -3.15 6.23 0.70
C THR A 299 -3.66 6.43 -0.73
N LEU A 300 -4.71 5.69 -1.13
CA LEU A 300 -5.31 5.83 -2.47
C LEU A 300 -5.95 7.20 -2.66
N LEU A 301 -6.69 7.68 -1.66
CA LEU A 301 -7.34 8.99 -1.68
C LEU A 301 -6.30 10.10 -1.82
N THR A 302 -5.26 10.07 -0.98
CA THR A 302 -4.22 11.10 -0.94
C THR A 302 -3.49 11.24 -2.28
N TYR A 303 -2.99 10.14 -2.88
CA TYR A 303 -2.25 10.30 -4.13
C TYR A 303 -3.15 10.68 -5.30
N LYS A 304 -4.42 10.20 -5.32
CA LYS A 304 -5.37 10.62 -6.35
C LYS A 304 -5.74 12.09 -6.20
N ALA A 305 -5.98 12.58 -4.98
CA ALA A 305 -6.21 14.00 -4.71
C ALA A 305 -5.04 14.85 -5.24
N ASN A 306 -3.79 14.47 -4.92
CA ASN A 306 -2.62 15.16 -5.42
C ASN A 306 -2.53 15.16 -6.96
N TRP A 307 -2.94 14.07 -7.62
CA TRP A 307 -2.94 14.02 -9.09
C TRP A 307 -3.97 14.95 -9.74
N HIS A 308 -5.02 15.32 -9.00
CA HIS A 308 -6.10 16.20 -9.46
C HIS A 308 -6.09 17.60 -8.82
N GLY A 309 -4.99 17.98 -8.12
CA GLY A 309 -4.88 19.28 -7.47
C GLY A 309 -5.85 19.49 -6.32
N LYS A 310 -6.44 18.42 -5.75
CA LYS A 310 -7.36 18.49 -4.62
C LYS A 310 -6.63 18.37 -3.29
N ASN A 311 -7.16 18.99 -2.24
CA ASN A 311 -6.55 19.04 -0.93
C ASN A 311 -6.99 17.88 -0.05
N ILE A 312 -6.06 17.40 0.79
CA ILE A 312 -6.34 16.47 1.89
C ILE A 312 -5.96 17.15 3.20
N LEU A 313 -6.98 17.51 3.96
CA LEU A 313 -6.85 18.17 5.26
C LEU A 313 -6.92 17.11 6.35
N LYS A 314 -6.00 17.14 7.31
CA LYS A 314 -5.97 16.19 8.41
C LYS A 314 -6.23 16.85 9.74
N VAL A 315 -7.22 16.36 10.45
CA VAL A 315 -7.55 16.77 11.81
C VAL A 315 -6.77 15.90 12.80
N ASN A 316 -6.42 16.50 13.93
CA ASN A 316 -5.71 15.80 15.01
C ASN A 316 -6.51 14.56 15.47
N ARG A 317 -5.81 13.45 15.66
CA ARG A 317 -6.39 12.15 16.07
C ARG A 317 -7.10 12.14 17.42
N PHE A 318 -6.85 13.13 18.26
CA PHE A 318 -7.47 13.26 19.59
C PHE A 318 -8.68 14.21 19.57
N PHE A 319 -9.03 14.75 18.41
CA PHE A 319 -10.22 15.57 18.28
C PHE A 319 -11.47 14.71 18.52
N ALA A 320 -12.34 15.19 19.41
CA ALA A 320 -13.52 14.42 19.84
C ALA A 320 -14.71 14.57 18.86
N SER A 321 -14.49 14.31 17.58
CA SER A 321 -15.42 14.56 16.48
C SER A 321 -16.84 14.05 16.73
N SER A 322 -16.99 12.85 17.31
CA SER A 322 -18.29 12.22 17.55
C SER A 322 -19.03 12.73 18.81
N LYS A 323 -18.32 13.41 19.74
CA LYS A 323 -18.89 13.90 21.01
C LYS A 323 -19.32 15.35 20.99
N ILE A 324 -18.98 16.09 19.96
CA ILE A 324 -19.28 17.51 19.82
C ILE A 324 -20.53 17.65 18.94
N CYS A 325 -21.49 18.45 19.36
CA CYS A 325 -22.64 18.78 18.53
C CYS A 325 -22.18 19.61 17.33
N SER A 326 -22.44 19.18 16.12
CA SER A 326 -22.06 19.94 14.92
C SER A 326 -22.90 21.20 14.70
N HIS A 327 -23.96 21.41 15.46
CA HIS A 327 -24.79 22.61 15.38
C HIS A 327 -24.33 23.68 16.38
N CYS A 328 -24.34 23.40 17.69
CA CYS A 328 -24.08 24.37 18.75
C CYS A 328 -22.74 24.20 19.48
N HIS A 329 -21.89 23.27 19.04
CA HIS A 329 -20.58 22.99 19.61
C HIS A 329 -20.58 22.44 21.05
N HIS A 330 -21.74 22.17 21.66
CA HIS A 330 -21.83 21.54 22.97
C HIS A 330 -21.11 20.18 22.94
N LYS A 331 -20.21 19.96 23.91
CA LYS A 331 -19.42 18.70 24.01
C LYS A 331 -20.02 17.82 25.09
N LEU A 332 -20.37 16.58 24.69
CA LEU A 332 -20.79 15.54 25.62
C LEU A 332 -19.60 14.96 26.40
N ASP A 333 -19.79 14.71 27.69
CA ASP A 333 -18.77 14.05 28.52
C ASP A 333 -18.53 12.61 28.05
N SER A 334 -19.62 11.89 27.76
CA SER A 334 -19.54 10.53 27.24
C SER A 334 -20.56 10.28 26.13
N LEU A 335 -20.20 9.45 25.16
CA LEU A 335 -21.09 8.93 24.12
C LEU A 335 -20.71 7.48 23.84
N PRO A 336 -21.45 6.50 24.41
CA PRO A 336 -21.17 5.07 24.19
C PRO A 336 -21.13 4.69 22.70
N LEU A 337 -20.26 3.74 22.32
CA LEU A 337 -20.11 3.31 20.94
C LEU A 337 -21.37 2.68 20.33
N SER A 338 -22.26 2.17 21.18
CA SER A 338 -23.57 1.59 20.78
C SER A 338 -24.58 2.63 20.35
N VAL A 339 -24.45 3.89 20.84
CA VAL A 339 -25.36 4.98 20.50
C VAL A 339 -25.03 5.51 19.12
N ARG A 340 -25.96 5.35 18.18
CA ARG A 340 -25.80 5.78 16.79
C ARG A 340 -26.54 7.08 16.47
N ASN A 341 -27.66 7.29 17.14
CA ASN A 341 -28.45 8.52 17.05
C ASN A 341 -28.60 9.14 18.43
N TRP A 342 -28.46 10.44 18.52
CA TRP A 342 -28.59 11.17 19.78
C TRP A 342 -29.11 12.60 19.56
N ALA A 343 -29.78 13.14 20.57
CA ALA A 343 -30.21 14.52 20.58
C ALA A 343 -29.25 15.35 21.47
N CYS A 344 -28.87 16.54 21.00
CA CYS A 344 -28.03 17.41 21.76
C CYS A 344 -28.78 17.98 23.00
N PRO A 345 -28.24 17.84 24.22
CA PRO A 345 -28.93 18.35 25.41
C PRO A 345 -29.02 19.88 25.46
N SER A 346 -28.17 20.58 24.72
CA SER A 346 -28.14 22.05 24.70
C SER A 346 -29.09 22.65 23.66
N CYS A 347 -29.07 22.17 22.42
CA CYS A 347 -29.85 22.75 21.31
C CYS A 347 -30.90 21.82 20.72
N GLN A 348 -31.10 20.65 21.29
CA GLN A 348 -32.10 19.63 20.90
C GLN A 348 -31.97 19.10 19.46
N THR A 349 -30.89 19.45 18.74
CA THR A 349 -30.66 18.92 17.37
C THR A 349 -30.41 17.44 17.43
N HIS A 350 -31.13 16.69 16.57
CA HIS A 350 -30.93 15.25 16.39
C HIS A 350 -29.78 14.98 15.46
N HIS A 351 -28.90 14.06 15.86
CA HIS A 351 -27.69 13.70 15.13
C HIS A 351 -27.61 12.22 14.82
N ASP A 352 -27.28 11.86 13.57
CA ASP A 352 -26.58 10.63 13.30
C ASP A 352 -25.12 10.83 13.74
N ARG A 353 -24.60 9.94 14.58
CA ARG A 353 -23.27 10.06 15.19
C ARG A 353 -22.15 10.21 14.18
N ASP A 354 -22.18 9.39 13.12
CA ASP A 354 -21.10 9.28 12.16
C ASP A 354 -21.15 10.48 11.17
N ILE A 355 -22.35 10.95 10.79
CA ILE A 355 -22.51 12.19 9.99
C ILE A 355 -22.13 13.43 10.82
N ASN A 356 -22.52 13.47 12.10
CA ASN A 356 -22.11 14.54 13.01
C ASN A 356 -20.57 14.59 13.13
N ALA A 357 -19.92 13.43 13.26
CA ALA A 357 -18.45 13.36 13.29
C ALA A 357 -17.82 13.88 11.99
N ALA A 358 -18.33 13.49 10.83
CA ALA A 358 -17.85 14.00 9.55
C ALA A 358 -18.01 15.52 9.41
N SER A 359 -19.14 16.07 9.89
CA SER A 359 -19.39 17.53 9.91
C SER A 359 -18.40 18.26 10.82
N ASN A 360 -18.11 17.72 12.00
CA ASN A 360 -17.13 18.29 12.92
C ASN A 360 -15.69 18.20 12.38
N ILE A 361 -15.33 17.06 11.74
CA ILE A 361 -14.05 16.91 11.06
C ILE A 361 -13.88 17.98 9.98
N ARG A 362 -14.94 18.25 9.19
CA ARG A 362 -14.92 19.31 8.18
C ARG A 362 -14.67 20.67 8.81
N LYS A 363 -15.44 21.06 9.84
CA LYS A 363 -15.32 22.34 10.51
C LYS A 363 -13.93 22.54 11.12
N GLN A 364 -13.44 21.56 11.87
CA GLN A 364 -12.13 21.63 12.50
C GLN A 364 -11.01 21.74 11.46
N ALA A 365 -11.06 20.95 10.38
CA ALA A 365 -10.06 21.00 9.32
C ALA A 365 -10.02 22.34 8.60
N LEU A 366 -11.17 22.97 8.38
CA LEU A 366 -11.27 24.31 7.81
C LEU A 366 -10.71 25.37 8.77
N ALA A 367 -11.02 25.29 10.05
CA ALA A 367 -10.46 26.19 11.06
C ALA A 367 -8.93 26.08 11.12
N ASP A 368 -8.40 24.84 11.19
CA ASP A 368 -6.96 24.60 11.21
C ASP A 368 -6.25 25.12 9.93
N ALA A 369 -6.89 24.97 8.76
CA ALA A 369 -6.32 25.35 7.47
C ALA A 369 -6.38 26.83 7.16
N LEU A 370 -7.43 27.52 7.64
CA LEU A 370 -7.68 28.94 7.37
C LEU A 370 -7.29 29.83 8.56
N GLY A 371 -6.77 29.27 9.65
CA GLY A 371 -6.41 30.02 10.86
C GLY A 371 -7.62 30.62 11.61
N LEU A 372 -8.80 29.97 11.46
CA LEU A 372 -10.04 30.43 12.08
C LEU A 372 -10.22 29.78 13.45
N SER A 373 -10.72 30.54 14.41
CA SER A 373 -11.17 29.96 15.67
C SER A 373 -12.44 29.14 15.43
N VAL A 374 -12.47 27.91 15.93
CA VAL A 374 -13.71 27.12 16.00
C VAL A 374 -14.49 27.70 17.18
N VAL A 375 -15.45 28.59 16.89
CA VAL A 375 -16.37 29.14 17.89
C VAL A 375 -17.41 28.07 18.23
#